data_e8874f95d9914111bae25cdc8434c270
#
_entry.id   e8874f95d9914111bae25cdc8434c270
#
_cell.length_a   1.000
_cell.length_b   1.000
_cell.length_c   1.000
_cell.angle_alpha   90.00
_cell.angle_beta   90.00
_cell.angle_gamma   90.00
#
_symmetry.space_group_name_H-M   'P 1'
#
loop_
_entity.id
_entity.type
_entity.pdbx_description
1 polymer ?
#
loop_
_entity_poly.entity_id
_entity_poly.type
_entity_poly.pdbx_seq_one_letter_code
_entity_poly.pdbx_strand_id
1 'polypeptide(L)'
;MIIADTDVLIDFLAGKGAGADAVARELEDGDLHTTAITRFELLSGTRSKRQKTTIMKLLAAVPALPIDEAAADTAAEVRRALEKAGEGIGMADSLIAGTVLRYGGAILTRNHRHFSRVHGLVLATLD
;
A
#
# COMPACT_ATOMS: atom_id res chain seq x y z
N MET A 1 -11.95 -4.83 3.67
CA MET A 1 -10.62 -5.20 3.13
C MET A 1 -9.63 -4.11 3.50
N ILE A 2 -8.51 -4.51 4.05
CA ILE A 2 -7.41 -3.60 4.42
C ILE A 2 -6.27 -3.82 3.43
N ILE A 3 -5.73 -2.74 2.91
CA ILE A 3 -4.67 -2.77 1.88
C ILE A 3 -3.44 -2.08 2.45
N ALA A 4 -2.38 -2.85 2.69
CA ALA A 4 -1.15 -2.34 3.28
C ALA A 4 -0.29 -1.60 2.24
N ASP A 5 0.14 -0.40 2.61
CA ASP A 5 1.17 0.34 1.90
C ASP A 5 2.55 -0.27 2.21
N THR A 6 3.53 0.10 1.43
CA THR A 6 4.90 -0.41 1.54
C THR A 6 5.51 -0.12 2.91
N ASP A 7 5.30 1.08 3.45
CA ASP A 7 5.93 1.52 4.71
C ASP A 7 5.55 0.64 5.91
N VAL A 8 4.28 0.25 6.04
CA VAL A 8 3.85 -0.59 7.17
C VAL A 8 4.33 -2.03 7.02
N LEU A 9 4.47 -2.53 5.79
CA LEU A 9 5.05 -3.86 5.57
C LEU A 9 6.54 -3.87 5.88
N ILE A 10 7.26 -2.78 5.57
CA ILE A 10 8.66 -2.62 5.97
C ILE A 10 8.78 -2.60 7.50
N ASP A 11 7.89 -1.88 8.19
CA ASP A 11 7.86 -1.87 9.67
C ASP A 11 7.66 -3.28 10.21
N PHE A 12 6.73 -4.04 9.63
CA PHE A 12 6.47 -5.41 10.05
C PHE A 12 7.70 -6.30 9.86
N LEU A 13 8.38 -6.20 8.73
CA LEU A 13 9.61 -6.96 8.46
C LEU A 13 10.73 -6.58 9.42
N ALA A 14 10.79 -5.32 9.85
CA ALA A 14 11.76 -4.85 10.83
C ALA A 14 11.34 -5.15 12.28
N GLY A 15 10.10 -5.57 12.50
CA GLY A 15 9.58 -5.93 13.82
C GLY A 15 9.44 -4.74 14.77
N LYS A 16 9.14 -3.55 14.26
CA LYS A 16 9.06 -2.36 15.11
C LYS A 16 8.05 -1.33 14.60
N GLY A 17 7.48 -0.57 15.55
CA GLY A 17 6.62 0.56 15.26
C GLY A 17 5.14 0.22 15.19
N ALA A 18 4.31 1.25 15.13
CA ALA A 18 2.86 1.12 15.05
C ALA A 18 2.42 0.38 13.77
N GLY A 19 3.17 0.57 12.68
CA GLY A 19 2.93 -0.15 11.43
C GLY A 19 3.06 -1.66 11.59
N ALA A 20 4.09 -2.12 12.32
CA ALA A 20 4.29 -3.54 12.57
C ALA A 20 3.12 -4.16 13.36
N ASP A 21 2.67 -3.47 14.41
CA ASP A 21 1.55 -3.95 15.24
C ASP A 21 0.24 -4.00 14.43
N ALA A 22 -0.01 -2.98 13.62
CA ALA A 22 -1.21 -2.93 12.78
C ALA A 22 -1.22 -4.06 11.75
N VAL A 23 -0.09 -4.31 11.09
CA VAL A 23 0.03 -5.41 10.12
C VAL A 23 -0.19 -6.75 10.80
N ALA A 24 0.38 -6.95 11.99
CA ALA A 24 0.21 -8.19 12.75
C ALA A 24 -1.28 -8.46 13.06
N ARG A 25 -2.01 -7.42 13.49
CA ARG A 25 -3.46 -7.53 13.77
C ARG A 25 -4.23 -7.92 12.52
N GLU A 26 -3.96 -7.25 11.41
CA GLU A 26 -4.71 -7.50 10.17
C GLU A 26 -4.39 -8.88 9.58
N LEU A 27 -3.16 -9.38 9.78
CA LEU A 27 -2.79 -10.74 9.39
C LEU A 27 -3.61 -11.78 10.19
N GLU A 28 -3.80 -11.54 11.49
CA GLU A 28 -4.63 -12.42 12.32
C GLU A 28 -6.09 -12.41 11.87
N ASP A 29 -6.60 -11.25 11.47
CA ASP A 29 -7.98 -11.09 10.98
C ASP A 29 -8.20 -11.71 9.59
N GLY A 30 -7.12 -11.95 8.85
CA GLY A 30 -7.16 -12.66 7.57
C GLY A 30 -7.66 -11.86 6.38
N ASP A 31 -7.74 -10.53 6.49
CA ASP A 31 -8.26 -9.67 5.40
C ASP A 31 -7.22 -8.64 4.93
N LEU A 32 -5.95 -8.93 5.09
CA LEU A 32 -4.88 -8.04 4.66
C LEU A 32 -4.47 -8.34 3.23
N HIS A 33 -4.47 -7.30 2.41
CA HIS A 33 -3.98 -7.31 1.03
C HIS A 33 -2.92 -6.23 0.88
N THR A 34 -2.27 -6.20 -0.26
CA THR A 34 -1.40 -5.11 -0.66
C THR A 34 -1.63 -4.82 -2.15
N THR A 35 -0.78 -4.02 -2.76
CA THR A 35 -0.88 -3.69 -4.19
C THR A 35 0.30 -4.26 -4.97
N ALA A 36 0.12 -4.40 -6.28
CA ALA A 36 1.22 -4.80 -7.18
C ALA A 36 2.40 -3.82 -7.10
N ILE A 37 2.15 -2.54 -6.85
CA ILE A 37 3.21 -1.54 -6.67
C ILE A 37 4.04 -1.83 -5.42
N THR A 38 3.38 -2.11 -4.30
CA THR A 38 4.08 -2.47 -3.05
C THR A 38 4.89 -3.75 -3.22
N ARG A 39 4.31 -4.75 -3.89
CA ARG A 39 5.05 -5.97 -4.23
C ARG A 39 6.32 -5.65 -5.02
N PHE A 40 6.21 -4.80 -6.04
CA PHE A 40 7.35 -4.36 -6.83
C PHE A 40 8.40 -3.65 -5.96
N GLU A 41 7.97 -2.72 -5.12
CA GLU A 41 8.87 -1.94 -4.27
C GLU A 41 9.64 -2.84 -3.28
N LEU A 42 8.95 -3.78 -2.65
CA LEU A 42 9.58 -4.71 -1.71
C LEU A 42 10.57 -5.62 -2.40
N LEU A 43 10.20 -6.20 -3.54
CA LEU A 43 11.08 -7.13 -4.27
C LEU A 43 12.28 -6.42 -4.89
N SER A 44 12.09 -5.22 -5.43
CA SER A 44 13.19 -4.45 -6.02
C SER A 44 14.17 -3.92 -4.99
N GLY A 45 13.76 -3.81 -3.74
CA GLY A 45 14.62 -3.39 -2.64
C GLY A 45 15.44 -4.49 -1.99
N THR A 46 15.30 -5.75 -2.42
CA THR A 46 16.04 -6.87 -1.82
C THR A 46 17.53 -6.79 -2.16
N ARG A 47 18.38 -7.10 -1.17
CA ARG A 47 19.84 -7.06 -1.31
C ARG A 47 20.50 -8.40 -1.07
N SER A 48 19.72 -9.43 -0.73
CA SER A 48 20.23 -10.78 -0.46
C SER A 48 19.16 -11.81 -0.73
N LYS A 49 19.57 -13.07 -0.91
CA LYS A 49 18.64 -14.19 -1.06
C LYS A 49 17.80 -14.38 0.20
N ARG A 50 18.38 -14.13 1.37
CA ARG A 50 17.69 -14.25 2.66
C ARG A 50 16.56 -13.22 2.76
N GLN A 51 16.82 -11.97 2.42
CA GLN A 51 15.79 -10.93 2.40
C GLN A 51 14.68 -11.27 1.42
N LYS A 52 15.04 -11.72 0.22
CA LYS A 52 14.05 -12.10 -0.79
C LYS A 52 13.14 -13.23 -0.28
N THR A 53 13.72 -14.24 0.36
CA THR A 53 12.95 -15.36 0.92
C THR A 53 11.96 -14.86 1.98
N THR A 54 12.40 -13.98 2.88
CA THR A 54 11.55 -13.40 3.93
C THR A 54 10.40 -12.59 3.31
N ILE A 55 10.71 -11.76 2.34
CA ILE A 55 9.70 -10.93 1.65
C ILE A 55 8.71 -11.82 0.89
N MET A 56 9.18 -12.85 0.20
CA MET A 56 8.29 -13.77 -0.53
C MET A 56 7.34 -14.51 0.41
N LYS A 57 7.77 -14.88 1.61
CA LYS A 57 6.90 -15.49 2.62
C LYS A 57 5.80 -14.51 3.05
N LEU A 58 6.14 -13.25 3.29
CA LEU A 58 5.15 -12.24 3.63
C LEU A 58 4.16 -12.05 2.49
N LEU A 59 4.65 -11.90 1.28
CA LEU A 59 3.79 -11.69 0.09
C LEU A 59 2.90 -12.90 -0.22
N ALA A 60 3.29 -14.11 0.19
CA ALA A 60 2.42 -15.28 0.08
C ALA A 60 1.21 -15.18 1.02
N ALA A 61 1.37 -14.49 2.16
CA ALA A 61 0.30 -14.28 3.13
C ALA A 61 -0.52 -13.02 2.87
N VAL A 62 0.00 -12.08 2.07
CA VAL A 62 -0.62 -10.79 1.80
C VAL A 62 -0.79 -10.64 0.28
N PRO A 63 -1.93 -11.10 -0.28
CA PRO A 63 -2.13 -11.06 -1.72
C PRO A 63 -2.05 -9.65 -2.29
N ALA A 64 -1.39 -9.51 -3.43
CA ALA A 64 -1.26 -8.23 -4.12
C ALA A 64 -2.40 -8.03 -5.11
N LEU A 65 -3.13 -6.92 -4.96
CA LEU A 65 -4.15 -6.52 -5.91
C LEU A 65 -3.48 -5.99 -7.18
N PRO A 66 -3.92 -6.44 -8.35
CA PRO A 66 -3.29 -6.01 -9.61
C PRO A 66 -3.65 -4.58 -9.99
N ILE A 67 -2.81 -3.97 -10.79
CA ILE A 67 -3.13 -2.69 -11.43
C ILE A 67 -3.79 -3.03 -12.77
N ASP A 68 -5.11 -3.22 -12.73
CA ASP A 68 -5.89 -3.42 -13.95
C ASP A 68 -6.18 -2.07 -14.63
N GLU A 69 -6.86 -2.10 -15.77
CA GLU A 69 -7.19 -0.87 -16.51
C GLU A 69 -7.96 0.12 -15.65
N ALA A 70 -8.94 -0.36 -14.89
CA ALA A 70 -9.75 0.50 -14.03
C ALA A 70 -8.91 1.15 -12.93
N ALA A 71 -7.98 0.42 -12.32
CA ALA A 71 -7.07 0.97 -11.33
C ALA A 71 -6.14 2.03 -11.94
N ALA A 72 -5.62 1.76 -13.13
CA ALA A 72 -4.76 2.70 -13.84
C ALA A 72 -5.51 3.98 -14.21
N ASP A 73 -6.74 3.86 -14.70
CA ASP A 73 -7.58 5.02 -15.04
C ASP A 73 -7.86 5.87 -13.80
N THR A 74 -8.25 5.24 -12.70
CA THR A 74 -8.50 5.93 -11.43
C THR A 74 -7.23 6.60 -10.90
N ALA A 75 -6.10 5.92 -10.97
CA ALA A 75 -4.81 6.50 -10.55
C ALA A 75 -4.43 7.72 -11.38
N ALA A 76 -4.68 7.69 -12.69
CA ALA A 76 -4.42 8.81 -13.57
C ALA A 76 -5.28 10.03 -13.20
N GLU A 77 -6.55 9.82 -12.87
CA GLU A 77 -7.43 10.89 -12.41
C GLU A 77 -6.96 11.49 -11.09
N VAL A 78 -6.57 10.63 -10.13
CA VAL A 78 -6.01 11.07 -8.84
C VAL A 78 -4.78 11.95 -9.08
N ARG A 79 -3.85 11.47 -9.90
CA ARG A 79 -2.62 12.19 -10.19
C ARG A 79 -2.89 13.55 -10.81
N ARG A 80 -3.74 13.60 -11.81
CA ARG A 80 -4.10 14.87 -12.49
C ARG A 80 -4.72 15.87 -11.53
N ALA A 81 -5.70 15.41 -10.73
CA ALA A 81 -6.39 16.29 -9.79
C ALA A 81 -5.44 16.88 -8.75
N LEU A 82 -4.56 16.07 -8.18
CA LEU A 82 -3.62 16.53 -7.16
C LEU A 82 -2.53 17.42 -7.75
N GLU A 83 -2.00 17.12 -8.93
CA GLU A 83 -1.01 17.98 -9.58
C GLU A 83 -1.62 19.34 -9.93
N LYS A 84 -2.85 19.37 -10.43
CA LYS A 84 -3.57 20.61 -10.73
C LYS A 84 -3.79 21.45 -9.47
N ALA A 85 -4.00 20.82 -8.32
CA ALA A 85 -4.18 21.51 -7.04
C ALA A 85 -2.85 21.91 -6.38
N GLY A 86 -1.71 21.58 -6.98
CA GLY A 86 -0.40 21.83 -6.37
C GLY A 86 -0.07 20.88 -5.22
N GLU A 87 -0.75 19.73 -5.14
CA GLU A 87 -0.63 18.77 -4.04
C GLU A 87 -0.23 17.37 -4.52
N GLY A 88 0.57 17.30 -5.58
CA GLY A 88 1.00 16.03 -6.17
C GLY A 88 1.65 15.07 -5.17
N ILE A 89 1.36 13.78 -5.31
CA ILE A 89 1.90 12.73 -4.44
C ILE A 89 2.85 11.77 -5.16
N GLY A 90 3.07 11.98 -6.46
CA GLY A 90 3.95 11.15 -7.26
C GLY A 90 3.24 9.96 -7.90
N MET A 91 3.99 9.26 -8.77
CA MET A 91 3.42 8.16 -9.57
C MET A 91 3.08 6.93 -8.71
N ALA A 92 4.02 6.48 -7.89
CA ALA A 92 3.82 5.27 -7.09
C ALA A 92 2.62 5.42 -6.14
N ASP A 93 2.55 6.51 -5.40
CA ASP A 93 1.45 6.76 -4.47
C ASP A 93 0.12 6.96 -5.19
N SER A 94 0.12 7.56 -6.38
CA SER A 94 -1.08 7.69 -7.20
C SER A 94 -1.59 6.32 -7.65
N LEU A 95 -0.69 5.42 -8.04
CA LEU A 95 -1.05 4.06 -8.45
C LEU A 95 -1.57 3.23 -7.27
N ILE A 96 -0.97 3.40 -6.09
CA ILE A 96 -1.46 2.74 -4.86
C ILE A 96 -2.86 3.24 -4.53
N ALA A 97 -3.05 4.56 -4.49
CA ALA A 97 -4.35 5.17 -4.19
C ALA A 97 -5.43 4.72 -5.20
N GLY A 98 -5.10 4.74 -6.48
CA GLY A 98 -6.02 4.29 -7.54
C GLY A 98 -6.42 2.83 -7.41
N THR A 99 -5.48 1.97 -7.01
CA THR A 99 -5.75 0.56 -6.77
C THR A 99 -6.69 0.38 -5.59
N VAL A 100 -6.42 1.09 -4.47
CA VAL A 100 -7.31 1.02 -3.29
C VAL A 100 -8.72 1.49 -3.64
N LEU A 101 -8.84 2.62 -4.34
CA LEU A 101 -10.15 3.13 -4.76
C LEU A 101 -10.88 2.14 -5.69
N ARG A 102 -10.14 1.51 -6.59
CA ARG A 102 -10.71 0.52 -7.53
C ARG A 102 -11.31 -0.68 -6.80
N TYR A 103 -10.66 -1.16 -5.75
CA TYR A 103 -11.10 -2.35 -5.04
C TYR A 103 -11.97 -2.06 -3.81
N GLY A 104 -12.08 -0.81 -3.40
CA GLY A 104 -13.01 -0.38 -2.35
C GLY A 104 -12.55 -0.65 -0.91
N GLY A 105 -11.27 -0.90 -0.71
CA GLY A 105 -10.73 -1.12 0.63
C GLY A 105 -10.29 0.16 1.33
N ALA A 106 -9.68 0.00 2.51
CA ALA A 106 -9.02 1.08 3.24
C ALA A 106 -7.51 0.87 3.21
N ILE A 107 -6.77 1.94 3.04
CA ILE A 107 -5.30 1.88 3.02
C ILE A 107 -4.74 1.94 4.44
N LEU A 108 -3.84 1.01 4.75
CA LEU A 108 -3.06 1.01 6.00
C LEU A 108 -1.67 1.56 5.68
N THR A 109 -1.38 2.77 6.18
CA THR A 109 -0.16 3.49 5.83
C THR A 109 0.24 4.44 6.96
N ARG A 110 1.53 4.75 7.07
CA ARG A 110 2.01 5.85 7.92
C ARG A 110 1.98 7.20 7.17
N ASN A 111 1.84 7.17 5.85
CA ASN A 111 1.90 8.37 5.02
C ASN A 111 0.53 9.03 4.87
N HIS A 112 -0.07 9.41 5.99
CA HIS A 112 -1.36 10.10 6.01
C HIS A 112 -1.29 11.43 5.28
N ARG A 113 -0.14 12.10 5.31
CA ARG A 113 0.05 13.37 4.64
C ARG A 113 -0.28 13.32 3.14
N HIS A 114 0.21 12.29 2.44
CA HIS A 114 -0.08 12.13 1.00
C HIS A 114 -1.48 11.61 0.76
N PHE A 115 -1.84 10.52 1.42
CA PHE A 115 -3.08 9.81 1.09
C PHE A 115 -4.35 10.53 1.56
N SER A 116 -4.26 11.39 2.59
CA SER A 116 -5.40 12.22 2.98
C SER A 116 -5.80 13.25 1.92
N ARG A 117 -4.93 13.55 0.97
CA ARG A 117 -5.23 14.45 -0.15
C ARG A 117 -6.14 13.81 -1.19
N VAL A 118 -6.25 12.50 -1.19
CA VAL A 118 -6.98 11.75 -2.22
C VAL A 118 -8.46 11.69 -1.85
N HIS A 119 -9.30 12.30 -2.69
CA HIS A 119 -10.75 12.30 -2.47
C HIS A 119 -11.32 10.88 -2.49
N GLY A 120 -12.11 10.55 -1.49
CA GLY A 120 -12.80 9.25 -1.40
C GLY A 120 -11.96 8.10 -0.87
N LEU A 121 -10.67 8.32 -0.62
CA LEU A 121 -9.79 7.27 -0.09
C LEU A 121 -10.01 7.13 1.42
N VAL A 122 -10.29 5.91 1.87
CA VAL A 122 -10.45 5.61 3.30
C VAL A 122 -9.10 5.19 3.86
N LEU A 123 -8.69 5.85 4.95
CA LEU A 123 -7.44 5.53 5.64
C LEU A 123 -7.77 4.71 6.89
N ALA A 124 -7.16 3.52 7.00
CA ALA A 124 -7.28 2.69 8.20
C ALA A 124 -6.42 3.28 9.33
N THR A 125 -6.83 3.06 10.57
CA THR A 125 -6.05 3.51 11.73
C THR A 125 -4.90 2.53 12.00
N LEU A 126 -3.81 3.05 12.56
CA LEU A 126 -2.68 2.22 12.99
C LEU A 126 -2.86 1.70 14.42
N ASP A 127 -3.86 2.20 15.12
CA ASP A 127 -4.14 1.82 16.51
C ASP A 127 -4.83 0.47 16.65
#